data_f35dad106db5b2db5ad15d534df5e698
#
_entry.id   f35dad106db5b2db5ad15d534df5e698
#
_cell.length_a   1.000
_cell.length_b   1.000
_cell.length_c   1.000
_cell.angle_alpha   90.00
_cell.angle_beta   90.00
_cell.angle_gamma   90.00
#
_symmetry.space_group_name_H-M   'P 1'
#
loop_
_entity.id
_entity.type
_entity.pdbx_description
1 polymer ?
#
loop_
_entity_poly.entity_id
_entity_poly.type
_entity_poly.pdbx_seq_one_letter_code
_entity_poly.pdbx_strand_id
1 'polypeptide(L)'
;MNSKIEDMSNFFDLRAKSYDTHMKKNVDNFNVFYKRVSKPIIKTNKKVNILDLGCGTGLELKNIFKKCPNAQIDCLDLSKEMLEVLKEKYKDRQSQIKTITASYLDYSFKEQKYDYILSVMSFHHILHKTKLNLYISIFKALNPDGLYIEGEYVVNQTKESRLYKEYLKVKEEKNIEIDGTFHIDIPFSIKTQKQLFDETGFKTFQLHYHENEAAVYSVKK
;
A
#
# COMPACT_ATOMS: atom_id res chain seq x y z
N MET A 1 13.73 12.02 -21.50
CA MET A 1 13.05 10.78 -21.93
C MET A 1 11.55 11.02 -21.85
N ASN A 2 10.85 11.06 -23.01
CA ASN A 2 9.39 11.17 -23.03
C ASN A 2 8.79 9.77 -22.71
N SER A 3 8.80 9.35 -21.45
CA SER A 3 7.98 8.23 -21.06
C SER A 3 6.52 8.68 -21.17
N LYS A 4 5.73 8.01 -22.00
CA LYS A 4 4.28 8.20 -21.98
C LYS A 4 3.81 7.95 -20.56
N ILE A 5 3.21 8.97 -19.95
CA ILE A 5 2.53 8.79 -18.67
C ILE A 5 1.34 7.87 -18.94
N GLU A 6 1.31 6.73 -18.27
CA GLU A 6 0.26 5.73 -18.41
C GLU A 6 -0.80 5.94 -17.32
N ASP A 7 -2.05 5.72 -17.67
CA ASP A 7 -3.14 5.60 -16.69
C ASP A 7 -2.83 4.46 -15.71
N MET A 8 -3.11 4.67 -14.42
CA MET A 8 -2.73 3.74 -13.34
C MET A 8 -3.31 2.34 -13.55
N SER A 9 -4.59 2.24 -13.88
CA SER A 9 -5.26 0.95 -14.10
C SER A 9 -4.63 0.21 -15.27
N ASN A 10 -4.49 0.87 -16.42
CA ASN A 10 -3.88 0.29 -17.62
C ASN A 10 -2.45 -0.16 -17.38
N PHE A 11 -1.66 0.64 -16.65
CA PHE A 11 -0.27 0.31 -16.31
C PHE A 11 -0.18 -1.03 -15.60
N PHE A 12 -1.01 -1.26 -14.58
CA PHE A 12 -0.99 -2.48 -13.78
C PHE A 12 -1.69 -3.65 -14.47
N ASP A 13 -2.79 -3.42 -15.20
CA ASP A 13 -3.47 -4.48 -15.96
C ASP A 13 -2.53 -5.15 -16.97
N LEU A 14 -1.76 -4.36 -17.72
CA LEU A 14 -0.81 -4.87 -18.70
C LEU A 14 0.35 -5.67 -18.08
N ARG A 15 0.67 -5.41 -16.81
CA ARG A 15 1.83 -5.99 -16.11
C ARG A 15 1.46 -7.09 -15.10
N ALA A 16 0.18 -7.35 -14.87
CA ALA A 16 -0.29 -8.24 -13.81
C ALA A 16 0.37 -9.63 -13.85
N LYS A 17 0.46 -10.27 -15.01
CA LYS A 17 1.05 -11.61 -15.14
C LYS A 17 2.55 -11.67 -14.86
N SER A 18 3.28 -10.58 -15.07
CA SER A 18 4.73 -10.50 -14.86
C SER A 18 5.10 -9.79 -13.56
N TYR A 19 4.12 -9.26 -12.83
CA TYR A 19 4.32 -8.38 -11.68
C TYR A 19 5.17 -9.00 -10.57
N ASP A 20 4.86 -10.24 -10.17
CA ASP A 20 5.61 -10.94 -9.11
C ASP A 20 7.11 -11.10 -9.48
N THR A 21 7.38 -11.39 -10.76
CA THR A 21 8.77 -11.53 -11.24
C THR A 21 9.46 -10.18 -11.27
N HIS A 22 8.74 -9.14 -11.70
CA HIS A 22 9.24 -7.76 -11.68
C HIS A 22 9.59 -7.31 -10.27
N MET A 23 8.69 -7.49 -9.30
CA MET A 23 8.92 -7.11 -7.90
C MET A 23 10.09 -7.86 -7.26
N LYS A 24 10.21 -9.18 -7.52
CA LYS A 24 11.35 -9.98 -7.04
C LYS A 24 12.70 -9.48 -7.56
N LYS A 25 12.72 -8.88 -8.75
CA LYS A 25 13.94 -8.38 -9.37
C LYS A 25 14.30 -6.95 -8.91
N ASN A 26 13.29 -6.12 -8.62
CA ASN A 26 13.48 -4.69 -8.41
C ASN A 26 13.36 -4.24 -6.94
N VAL A 27 12.76 -5.04 -6.06
CA VAL A 27 12.73 -4.74 -4.62
C VAL A 27 13.93 -5.41 -3.96
N ASP A 28 14.82 -4.59 -3.42
CA ASP A 28 15.99 -5.08 -2.69
C ASP A 28 15.57 -5.97 -1.52
N ASN A 29 16.29 -7.09 -1.38
CA ASN A 29 15.97 -8.06 -0.33
C ASN A 29 14.50 -8.45 -0.25
N PHE A 30 13.83 -8.61 -1.41
CA PHE A 30 12.41 -8.88 -1.58
C PHE A 30 11.79 -9.79 -0.49
N ASN A 31 12.38 -10.96 -0.24
CA ASN A 31 11.85 -11.90 0.75
C ASN A 31 11.92 -11.35 2.19
N VAL A 32 12.95 -10.57 2.50
CA VAL A 32 13.11 -9.93 3.81
C VAL A 32 12.07 -8.83 3.95
N PHE A 33 11.92 -7.97 2.95
CA PHE A 33 10.95 -6.88 2.91
C PHE A 33 9.53 -7.40 3.18
N TYR A 34 9.01 -8.35 2.37
CA TYR A 34 7.66 -8.90 2.54
C TYR A 34 7.48 -9.68 3.86
N LYS A 35 8.54 -10.28 4.40
CA LYS A 35 8.52 -10.86 5.76
C LYS A 35 8.39 -9.76 6.82
N ARG A 36 9.04 -8.61 6.63
CA ARG A 36 8.98 -7.47 7.56
C ARG A 36 7.61 -6.79 7.55
N VAL A 37 6.93 -6.73 6.39
CA VAL A 37 5.53 -6.26 6.32
C VAL A 37 4.63 -7.01 7.31
N SER A 38 4.75 -8.32 7.39
CA SER A 38 3.95 -9.10 8.33
C SER A 38 4.43 -9.06 9.79
N LYS A 39 5.62 -8.47 10.07
CA LYS A 39 6.22 -8.49 11.41
C LYS A 39 5.33 -7.89 12.51
N PRO A 40 4.66 -6.74 12.30
CA PRO A 40 3.80 -6.12 13.30
C PRO A 40 2.54 -6.93 13.63
N ILE A 41 2.09 -7.80 12.73
CA ILE A 41 0.89 -8.61 12.92
C ILE A 41 1.16 -9.66 14.00
N ILE A 42 0.29 -9.75 14.99
CA ILE A 42 0.39 -10.72 16.09
C ILE A 42 -0.01 -12.11 15.58
N LYS A 43 0.83 -13.10 15.86
CA LYS A 43 0.51 -14.50 15.51
C LYS A 43 -0.69 -14.99 16.32
N THR A 44 -1.74 -15.44 15.64
CA THR A 44 -2.96 -15.94 16.28
C THR A 44 -3.75 -16.87 15.37
N ASN A 45 -4.46 -17.83 16.00
CA ASN A 45 -5.45 -18.66 15.31
C ASN A 45 -6.87 -18.07 15.42
N LYS A 46 -7.04 -16.92 16.10
CA LYS A 46 -8.33 -16.22 16.10
C LYS A 46 -8.61 -15.62 14.75
N LYS A 47 -9.87 -15.38 14.45
CA LYS A 47 -10.27 -14.58 13.29
C LYS A 47 -9.80 -13.15 13.48
N VAL A 48 -9.14 -12.59 12.48
CA VAL A 48 -8.77 -11.18 12.39
C VAL A 48 -9.24 -10.62 11.06
N ASN A 49 -9.71 -9.38 11.06
CA ASN A 49 -10.17 -8.69 9.85
C ASN A 49 -9.07 -7.76 9.35
N ILE A 50 -8.69 -7.94 8.11
CA ILE A 50 -7.61 -7.20 7.46
C ILE A 50 -8.14 -6.51 6.20
N LEU A 51 -7.72 -5.28 5.95
CA LEU A 51 -7.90 -4.59 4.68
C LEU A 51 -6.53 -4.38 4.04
N ASP A 52 -6.40 -4.78 2.79
CA ASP A 52 -5.18 -4.62 2.00
C ASP A 52 -5.45 -3.65 0.84
N LEU A 53 -4.83 -2.47 0.89
CA LEU A 53 -5.05 -1.34 -0.01
C LEU A 53 -3.99 -1.31 -1.12
N GLY A 54 -4.41 -1.47 -2.36
CA GLY A 54 -3.52 -1.66 -3.49
C GLY A 54 -2.82 -3.01 -3.40
N CYS A 55 -3.58 -4.06 -3.08
CA CYS A 55 -3.08 -5.40 -2.79
C CYS A 55 -2.37 -6.09 -3.97
N GLY A 56 -2.56 -5.59 -5.21
CA GLY A 56 -2.00 -6.18 -6.41
C GLY A 56 -2.27 -7.68 -6.49
N THR A 57 -1.20 -8.44 -6.66
CA THR A 57 -1.25 -9.92 -6.70
C THR A 57 -1.16 -10.58 -5.31
N GLY A 58 -1.18 -9.81 -4.22
CA GLY A 58 -1.15 -10.33 -2.83
C GLY A 58 0.19 -10.92 -2.41
N LEU A 59 1.31 -10.28 -2.70
CA LEU A 59 2.66 -10.77 -2.35
C LEU A 59 2.87 -10.92 -0.83
N GLU A 60 2.28 -10.05 -0.02
CA GLU A 60 2.32 -10.02 1.45
C GLU A 60 1.47 -11.13 2.09
N LEU A 61 0.37 -11.56 1.45
CA LEU A 61 -0.64 -12.45 2.04
C LEU A 61 -0.07 -13.78 2.49
N LYS A 62 0.92 -14.32 1.77
CA LYS A 62 1.61 -15.59 2.16
C LYS A 62 2.18 -15.51 3.59
N ASN A 63 2.79 -14.39 3.96
CA ASN A 63 3.38 -14.22 5.27
C ASN A 63 2.32 -13.88 6.34
N ILE A 64 1.24 -13.22 5.95
CA ILE A 64 0.08 -12.94 6.80
C ILE A 64 -0.59 -14.24 7.19
N PHE A 65 -0.95 -15.11 6.24
CA PHE A 65 -1.59 -16.41 6.52
C PHE A 65 -0.72 -17.36 7.34
N LYS A 66 0.62 -17.29 7.27
CA LYS A 66 1.51 -18.03 8.17
C LYS A 66 1.37 -17.61 9.62
N LYS A 67 0.99 -16.37 9.90
CA LYS A 67 0.80 -15.83 11.26
C LYS A 67 -0.65 -15.92 11.72
N CYS A 68 -1.57 -15.67 10.81
CA CYS A 68 -3.01 -15.62 11.05
C CYS A 68 -3.74 -16.54 10.05
N PRO A 69 -3.71 -17.86 10.23
CA PRO A 69 -4.29 -18.81 9.27
C PRO A 69 -5.80 -18.63 9.08
N ASN A 70 -6.51 -18.00 10.03
CA ASN A 70 -7.94 -17.73 9.99
C ASN A 70 -8.27 -16.24 9.69
N ALA A 71 -7.32 -15.47 9.16
CA ALA A 71 -7.56 -14.08 8.74
C ALA A 71 -8.66 -14.01 7.67
N GLN A 72 -9.49 -12.98 7.74
CA GLN A 72 -10.42 -12.57 6.69
C GLN A 72 -9.87 -11.29 6.07
N ILE A 73 -9.60 -11.30 4.78
CA ILE A 73 -8.88 -10.21 4.12
C ILE A 73 -9.74 -9.63 3.01
N ASP A 74 -10.07 -8.34 3.13
CA ASP A 74 -10.62 -7.54 2.04
C ASP A 74 -9.41 -7.02 1.23
N CYS A 75 -9.27 -7.49 -0.01
CA CYS A 75 -8.19 -7.14 -0.95
C CYS A 75 -8.73 -6.13 -1.95
N LEU A 76 -8.32 -4.88 -1.84
CA LEU A 76 -8.78 -3.79 -2.71
C LEU A 76 -7.66 -3.40 -3.67
N ASP A 77 -7.97 -3.40 -4.96
CA ASP A 77 -7.07 -2.93 -6.01
C ASP A 77 -7.84 -2.32 -7.17
N LEU A 78 -7.24 -1.36 -7.85
CA LEU A 78 -7.79 -0.71 -9.04
C LEU A 78 -7.75 -1.63 -10.26
N SER A 79 -6.71 -2.48 -10.35
CA SER A 79 -6.49 -3.40 -11.46
C SER A 79 -7.26 -4.71 -11.27
N LYS A 80 -8.20 -4.96 -12.18
CA LYS A 80 -8.94 -6.22 -12.22
C LYS A 80 -8.01 -7.40 -12.51
N GLU A 81 -7.05 -7.22 -13.41
CA GLU A 81 -6.11 -8.27 -13.80
C GLU A 81 -5.19 -8.68 -12.65
N MET A 82 -4.76 -7.73 -11.80
CA MET A 82 -4.04 -8.04 -10.56
C MET A 82 -4.87 -8.92 -9.63
N LEU A 83 -6.14 -8.58 -9.44
CA LEU A 83 -7.04 -9.36 -8.59
C LEU A 83 -7.33 -10.76 -9.15
N GLU A 84 -7.36 -10.95 -10.47
CA GLU A 84 -7.49 -12.30 -11.06
C GLU A 84 -6.24 -13.15 -10.79
N VAL A 85 -5.03 -12.57 -10.89
CA VAL A 85 -3.79 -13.25 -10.51
C VAL A 85 -3.79 -13.60 -9.02
N LEU A 86 -4.26 -12.70 -8.15
CA LEU A 86 -4.41 -12.95 -6.71
C LEU A 86 -5.35 -14.12 -6.44
N LYS A 87 -6.53 -14.14 -7.06
CA LYS A 87 -7.53 -15.22 -6.90
C LYS A 87 -6.96 -16.59 -7.28
N GLU A 88 -6.27 -16.67 -8.41
CA GLU A 88 -5.64 -17.93 -8.85
C GLU A 88 -4.53 -18.36 -7.87
N LYS A 89 -3.68 -17.41 -7.44
CA LYS A 89 -2.60 -17.66 -6.48
C LYS A 89 -3.11 -18.22 -5.14
N TYR A 90 -4.27 -17.73 -4.68
CA TYR A 90 -4.87 -18.07 -3.39
C TYR A 90 -6.19 -18.84 -3.52
N LYS A 91 -6.34 -19.66 -4.57
CA LYS A 91 -7.56 -20.45 -4.81
C LYS A 91 -7.98 -21.31 -3.63
N ASP A 92 -7.02 -21.80 -2.82
CA ASP A 92 -7.28 -22.56 -1.61
C ASP A 92 -7.75 -21.70 -0.42
N ARG A 93 -7.82 -20.37 -0.58
CA ARG A 93 -8.18 -19.38 0.44
C ARG A 93 -9.37 -18.50 0.05
N GLN A 94 -10.13 -18.85 -0.99
CA GLN A 94 -11.23 -18.04 -1.51
C GLN A 94 -12.28 -17.67 -0.45
N SER A 95 -12.55 -18.55 0.52
CA SER A 95 -13.47 -18.24 1.63
C SER A 95 -12.96 -17.21 2.63
N GLN A 96 -11.66 -16.89 2.56
CA GLN A 96 -10.98 -15.95 3.45
C GLN A 96 -10.61 -14.63 2.78
N ILE A 97 -10.67 -14.57 1.46
CA ILE A 97 -10.29 -13.41 0.66
C ILE A 97 -11.50 -12.87 -0.08
N LYS A 98 -11.79 -11.59 0.14
CA LYS A 98 -12.77 -10.83 -0.64
C LYS A 98 -12.04 -9.82 -1.51
N THR A 99 -12.10 -9.98 -2.83
CA THR A 99 -11.55 -9.00 -3.78
C THR A 99 -12.53 -7.88 -4.05
N ILE A 100 -12.03 -6.65 -4.14
CA ILE A 100 -12.79 -5.42 -4.38
C ILE A 100 -12.06 -4.64 -5.47
N THR A 101 -12.66 -4.54 -6.66
CA THR A 101 -12.10 -3.72 -7.75
C THR A 101 -12.57 -2.29 -7.55
N ALA A 102 -11.69 -1.44 -7.02
CA ALA A 102 -11.94 -0.02 -6.77
C ALA A 102 -10.64 0.74 -6.54
N SER A 103 -10.67 2.05 -6.77
CA SER A 103 -9.63 2.96 -6.28
C SER A 103 -9.78 3.13 -4.76
N TYR A 104 -8.68 3.02 -3.99
CA TYR A 104 -8.72 3.36 -2.56
C TYR A 104 -8.97 4.86 -2.32
N LEU A 105 -8.84 5.69 -3.34
CA LEU A 105 -9.16 7.12 -3.26
C LEU A 105 -10.67 7.38 -3.22
N ASP A 106 -11.46 6.50 -3.85
CA ASP A 106 -12.91 6.61 -3.96
C ASP A 106 -13.65 5.59 -3.09
N TYR A 107 -12.90 4.71 -2.40
CA TYR A 107 -13.49 3.65 -1.59
C TYR A 107 -14.12 4.19 -0.31
N SER A 108 -15.38 3.82 -0.08
CA SER A 108 -16.06 4.16 1.17
C SER A 108 -15.66 3.19 2.30
N PHE A 109 -14.79 3.65 3.17
CA PHE A 109 -14.31 2.87 4.31
C PHE A 109 -15.39 2.70 5.36
N LYS A 110 -15.59 1.45 5.82
CA LYS A 110 -16.44 1.18 7.00
C LYS A 110 -15.66 1.49 8.26
N GLU A 111 -16.26 2.26 9.17
CA GLU A 111 -15.64 2.60 10.44
C GLU A 111 -15.50 1.38 11.36
N GLN A 112 -14.42 1.35 12.15
CA GLN A 112 -14.13 0.36 13.19
C GLN A 112 -14.39 -1.09 12.77
N LYS A 113 -13.83 -1.47 11.61
CA LYS A 113 -14.05 -2.79 11.02
C LYS A 113 -12.81 -3.68 11.05
N TYR A 114 -11.61 -3.08 10.97
CA TYR A 114 -10.38 -3.83 10.71
C TYR A 114 -9.43 -3.80 11.89
N ASP A 115 -8.85 -4.96 12.20
CA ASP A 115 -7.79 -5.11 13.19
C ASP A 115 -6.45 -4.65 12.63
N TYR A 116 -6.25 -4.88 11.32
CA TYR A 116 -5.09 -4.43 10.56
C TYR A 116 -5.53 -3.83 9.22
N ILE A 117 -4.88 -2.76 8.83
CA ILE A 117 -4.94 -2.24 7.46
C ILE A 117 -3.53 -2.18 6.93
N LEU A 118 -3.33 -2.63 5.68
CA LEU A 118 -2.03 -2.64 5.02
C LEU A 118 -2.06 -1.79 3.75
N SER A 119 -0.90 -1.29 3.36
CA SER A 119 -0.60 -0.86 2.01
C SER A 119 0.86 -1.20 1.71
N VAL A 120 1.12 -1.86 0.58
CA VAL A 120 2.47 -2.32 0.23
C VAL A 120 2.80 -1.91 -1.20
N MET A 121 3.84 -1.07 -1.35
CA MET A 121 4.31 -0.58 -2.66
C MET A 121 3.18 0.03 -3.50
N SER A 122 2.35 0.90 -2.88
CA SER A 122 1.17 1.44 -3.52
C SER A 122 0.99 2.96 -3.33
N PHE A 123 1.35 3.53 -2.18
CA PHE A 123 1.03 4.92 -1.86
C PHE A 123 2.08 5.95 -2.30
N HIS A 124 3.15 5.52 -2.95
CA HIS A 124 4.16 6.41 -3.53
C HIS A 124 3.71 7.14 -4.80
N HIS A 125 2.48 6.95 -5.23
CA HIS A 125 1.89 7.64 -6.38
C HIS A 125 0.99 8.83 -6.00
N ILE A 126 0.79 9.10 -4.71
CA ILE A 126 -0.13 10.15 -4.22
C ILE A 126 0.58 11.19 -3.35
N LEU A 127 0.13 12.45 -3.47
CA LEU A 127 0.69 13.60 -2.78
C LEU A 127 0.18 13.75 -1.34
N HIS A 128 0.82 14.67 -0.59
CA HIS A 128 0.56 14.94 0.83
C HIS A 128 -0.92 15.05 1.18
N LYS A 129 -1.67 15.95 0.49
CA LYS A 129 -3.09 16.19 0.82
C LYS A 129 -3.95 14.96 0.60
N THR A 130 -3.75 14.27 -0.52
CA THR A 130 -4.47 13.06 -0.86
C THR A 130 -4.14 11.94 0.12
N LYS A 131 -2.84 11.77 0.43
CA LYS A 131 -2.36 10.79 1.40
C LYS A 131 -2.87 11.06 2.81
N LEU A 132 -2.89 12.33 3.26
CA LEU A 132 -3.45 12.72 4.56
C LEU A 132 -4.94 12.35 4.68
N ASN A 133 -5.75 12.67 3.66
CA ASN A 133 -7.17 12.32 3.63
C ASN A 133 -7.38 10.79 3.69
N LEU A 134 -6.55 10.05 2.98
CA LEU A 134 -6.60 8.59 3.00
C LEU A 134 -6.24 8.03 4.38
N TYR A 135 -5.20 8.57 5.04
CA TYR A 135 -4.84 8.17 6.39
C TYR A 135 -5.91 8.49 7.42
N ILE A 136 -6.66 9.61 7.28
CA ILE A 136 -7.84 9.89 8.11
C ILE A 136 -8.91 8.80 7.93
N SER A 137 -9.14 8.37 6.70
CA SER A 137 -10.11 7.29 6.40
C SER A 137 -9.64 5.95 6.97
N ILE A 138 -8.36 5.62 6.83
CA ILE A 138 -7.71 4.43 7.42
C ILE A 138 -7.83 4.46 8.95
N PHE A 139 -7.53 5.61 9.59
CA PHE A 139 -7.66 5.77 11.03
C PHE A 139 -9.07 5.48 11.54
N LYS A 140 -10.10 5.99 10.84
CA LYS A 140 -11.51 5.73 11.20
C LYS A 140 -11.88 4.26 11.01
N ALA A 141 -11.39 3.62 9.96
CA ALA A 141 -11.71 2.24 9.60
C ALA A 141 -11.08 1.20 10.54
N LEU A 142 -9.99 1.54 11.22
CA LEU A 142 -9.35 0.69 12.21
C LEU A 142 -10.20 0.54 13.46
N ASN A 143 -10.25 -0.67 14.03
CA ASN A 143 -10.78 -0.93 15.35
C ASN A 143 -9.97 -0.13 16.42
N PRO A 144 -10.51 0.09 17.64
CA PRO A 144 -9.70 0.53 18.76
C PRO A 144 -8.48 -0.41 18.91
N ASP A 145 -7.29 0.15 19.13
CA ASP A 145 -6.01 -0.58 19.14
C ASP A 145 -5.58 -1.21 17.78
N GLY A 146 -6.31 -0.97 16.71
CA GLY A 146 -5.96 -1.43 15.37
C GLY A 146 -4.66 -0.83 14.86
N LEU A 147 -4.00 -1.52 13.94
CA LEU A 147 -2.68 -1.17 13.43
C LEU A 147 -2.73 -0.95 11.91
N TYR A 148 -2.19 0.18 11.47
CA TYR A 148 -1.87 0.41 10.07
C TYR A 148 -0.40 0.05 9.81
N ILE A 149 -0.15 -0.69 8.74
CA ILE A 149 1.19 -1.16 8.33
C ILE A 149 1.41 -0.70 6.90
N GLU A 150 2.51 0.00 6.66
CA GLU A 150 2.91 0.43 5.33
C GLU A 150 4.30 -0.08 5.00
N GLY A 151 4.42 -0.75 3.85
CA GLY A 151 5.68 -1.12 3.24
C GLY A 151 5.85 -0.33 1.95
N GLU A 152 6.86 0.56 1.86
CA GLU A 152 6.86 1.57 0.81
C GLU A 152 8.26 1.94 0.31
N TYR A 153 8.31 2.49 -0.91
CA TYR A 153 9.48 3.22 -1.35
C TYR A 153 9.64 4.50 -0.53
N VAL A 154 10.85 4.74 -0.07
CA VAL A 154 11.22 5.93 0.70
C VAL A 154 12.48 6.56 0.12
N VAL A 155 12.60 7.87 0.26
CA VAL A 155 13.74 8.64 -0.20
C VAL A 155 14.21 9.60 0.89
N ASN A 156 15.37 10.23 0.71
CA ASN A 156 15.77 11.35 1.56
C ASN A 156 15.01 12.63 1.19
N GLN A 157 14.97 13.60 2.11
CA GLN A 157 14.22 14.86 1.91
C GLN A 157 14.67 15.67 0.67
N THR A 158 15.93 15.59 0.30
CA THR A 158 16.45 16.28 -0.90
C THR A 158 15.86 15.69 -2.17
N LYS A 159 15.88 14.34 -2.27
CA LYS A 159 15.29 13.62 -3.41
C LYS A 159 13.77 13.79 -3.45
N GLU A 160 13.09 13.72 -2.29
CA GLU A 160 11.65 14.00 -2.14
C GLU A 160 11.30 15.37 -2.72
N SER A 161 11.98 16.44 -2.28
CA SER A 161 11.73 17.81 -2.75
C SER A 161 11.95 17.97 -4.25
N ARG A 162 12.94 17.26 -4.82
CA ARG A 162 13.19 17.27 -6.26
C ARG A 162 12.07 16.58 -7.02
N LEU A 163 11.71 15.35 -6.63
CA LEU A 163 10.64 14.56 -7.29
C LEU A 163 9.29 15.28 -7.22
N TYR A 164 8.99 15.92 -6.09
CA TYR A 164 7.78 16.73 -5.94
C TYR A 164 7.73 17.90 -6.94
N LYS A 165 8.83 18.63 -7.12
CA LYS A 165 8.92 19.73 -8.10
C LYS A 165 8.78 19.21 -9.54
N GLU A 166 9.40 18.08 -9.86
CA GLU A 166 9.28 17.41 -11.15
C GLU A 166 7.83 17.00 -11.43
N TYR A 167 7.17 16.40 -10.43
CA TYR A 167 5.75 16.03 -10.52
C TYR A 167 4.84 17.24 -10.78
N LEU A 168 5.04 18.36 -10.08
CA LEU A 168 4.22 19.56 -10.29
C LEU A 168 4.30 20.10 -11.74
N LYS A 169 5.47 20.06 -12.35
CA LYS A 169 5.63 20.42 -13.78
C LYS A 169 4.85 19.47 -14.68
N VAL A 170 4.99 18.17 -14.44
CA VAL A 170 4.26 17.15 -15.21
C VAL A 170 2.76 17.30 -15.02
N LYS A 171 2.30 17.56 -13.80
CA LYS A 171 0.90 17.80 -13.46
C LYS A 171 0.31 18.96 -14.25
N GLU A 172 1.03 20.06 -14.34
CA GLU A 172 0.65 21.26 -15.11
C GLU A 172 0.64 20.97 -16.62
N GLU A 173 1.72 20.40 -17.16
CA GLU A 173 1.86 20.07 -18.58
C GLU A 173 0.80 19.08 -19.10
N LYS A 174 0.33 18.19 -18.25
CA LYS A 174 -0.62 17.10 -18.60
C LYS A 174 -2.03 17.36 -18.07
N ASN A 175 -2.29 18.49 -17.42
CA ASN A 175 -3.58 18.83 -16.80
C ASN A 175 -4.10 17.69 -15.87
N ILE A 176 -3.22 17.13 -15.02
CA ILE A 176 -3.60 16.08 -14.08
C ILE A 176 -4.39 16.71 -12.93
N GLU A 177 -5.68 16.43 -12.84
CA GLU A 177 -6.56 16.98 -11.80
C GLU A 177 -6.41 16.22 -10.47
N ILE A 178 -6.39 14.89 -10.54
CA ILE A 178 -6.38 14.00 -9.37
C ILE A 178 -5.06 13.25 -9.29
N ASP A 179 -4.36 13.35 -8.16
CA ASP A 179 -3.15 12.58 -7.89
C ASP A 179 -3.46 11.07 -7.82
N GLY A 180 -2.55 10.24 -8.27
CA GLY A 180 -2.69 8.79 -8.23
C GLY A 180 -3.55 8.19 -9.37
N THR A 181 -4.00 9.02 -10.34
CA THR A 181 -4.67 8.54 -11.55
C THR A 181 -3.69 8.07 -12.62
N PHE A 182 -2.44 8.51 -12.54
CA PHE A 182 -1.35 8.14 -13.46
C PHE A 182 -0.18 7.52 -12.70
N HIS A 183 0.52 6.60 -13.33
CA HIS A 183 1.72 5.97 -12.77
C HIS A 183 2.90 6.93 -12.79
N ILE A 184 3.12 7.60 -11.66
CA ILE A 184 4.24 8.52 -11.42
C ILE A 184 4.70 8.32 -9.97
N ASP A 185 5.98 8.03 -9.78
CA ASP A 185 6.56 7.78 -8.47
C ASP A 185 6.95 9.09 -7.78
N ILE A 186 6.34 9.35 -6.64
CA ILE A 186 6.59 10.51 -5.75
C ILE A 186 6.77 10.04 -4.31
N PRO A 187 7.76 9.16 -4.05
CA PRO A 187 7.98 8.62 -2.71
C PRO A 187 8.38 9.72 -1.72
N PHE A 188 7.94 9.57 -0.49
CA PHE A 188 8.24 10.48 0.61
C PHE A 188 9.42 9.99 1.45
N SER A 189 10.02 10.90 2.20
CA SER A 189 10.96 10.54 3.25
C SER A 189 10.23 9.97 4.46
N ILE A 190 10.90 9.12 5.23
CA ILE A 190 10.36 8.58 6.49
C ILE A 190 9.93 9.71 7.44
N LYS A 191 10.66 10.85 7.41
CA LYS A 191 10.31 12.02 8.21
C LYS A 191 8.96 12.61 7.80
N THR A 192 8.73 12.81 6.51
CA THR A 192 7.46 13.30 5.96
C THR A 192 6.32 12.33 6.25
N GLN A 193 6.56 11.02 6.07
CA GLN A 193 5.57 9.99 6.42
C GLN A 193 5.14 10.07 7.88
N LYS A 194 6.13 10.18 8.79
CA LYS A 194 5.85 10.31 10.23
C LYS A 194 5.02 11.56 10.54
N GLN A 195 5.34 12.71 9.92
CA GLN A 195 4.56 13.95 10.08
C GLN A 195 3.10 13.77 9.66
N LEU A 196 2.84 13.14 8.51
CA LEU A 196 1.47 12.86 8.05
C LEU A 196 0.69 11.97 9.03
N PHE A 197 1.34 10.98 9.64
CA PHE A 197 0.70 10.16 10.68
C PHE A 197 0.39 10.95 11.95
N ASP A 198 1.33 11.79 12.39
CA ASP A 198 1.14 12.65 13.57
C ASP A 198 -0.07 13.61 13.35
N GLU A 199 -0.21 14.19 12.15
CA GLU A 199 -1.35 15.04 11.77
C GLU A 199 -2.68 14.30 11.75
N THR A 200 -2.68 13.00 11.50
CA THR A 200 -3.90 12.16 11.47
C THR A 200 -4.36 11.73 12.86
N GLY A 201 -3.51 11.85 13.88
CA GLY A 201 -3.77 11.39 15.24
C GLY A 201 -3.34 9.95 15.53
N PHE A 202 -2.66 9.29 14.60
CA PHE A 202 -2.00 8.02 14.86
C PHE A 202 -0.96 8.16 15.97
N LYS A 203 -0.81 7.09 16.76
CA LYS A 203 0.17 6.98 17.83
C LYS A 203 1.24 5.97 17.47
N THR A 204 2.37 6.05 18.16
CA THR A 204 3.39 4.98 18.16
C THR A 204 3.91 4.60 16.78
N PHE A 205 4.52 5.56 16.07
CA PHE A 205 5.26 5.24 14.85
C PHE A 205 6.41 4.28 15.15
N GLN A 206 6.44 3.12 14.48
CA GLN A 206 7.50 2.13 14.63
C GLN A 206 8.07 1.72 13.28
N LEU A 207 9.38 1.92 13.10
CA LEU A 207 10.12 1.47 11.93
C LEU A 207 10.55 0.01 12.12
N HIS A 208 10.14 -0.88 11.23
CA HIS A 208 10.42 -2.34 11.27
C HIS A 208 11.52 -2.78 10.32
N TYR A 209 11.74 -2.01 9.27
CA TYR A 209 12.72 -2.26 8.24
C TYR A 209 13.03 -0.96 7.49
N HIS A 210 14.31 -0.78 7.16
CA HIS A 210 14.75 0.25 6.22
C HIS A 210 16.06 -0.22 5.60
N GLU A 211 16.05 -0.38 4.29
CA GLU A 211 17.24 -0.72 3.51
C GLU A 211 17.13 -0.05 2.15
N ASN A 212 18.14 0.70 1.77
CA ASN A 212 18.13 1.53 0.58
C ASN A 212 16.87 2.43 0.48
N GLU A 213 16.08 2.23 -0.56
CA GLU A 213 14.85 2.99 -0.81
C GLU A 213 13.57 2.23 -0.39
N ALA A 214 13.68 1.16 0.41
CA ALA A 214 12.53 0.42 0.90
C ALA A 214 12.43 0.47 2.42
N ALA A 215 11.24 0.75 2.95
CA ALA A 215 10.97 0.76 4.38
C ALA A 215 9.65 0.09 4.72
N VAL A 216 9.57 -0.45 5.95
CA VAL A 216 8.32 -0.94 6.53
C VAL A 216 8.15 -0.29 7.89
N TYR A 217 7.02 0.32 8.11
CA TYR A 217 6.64 0.96 9.36
C TYR A 217 5.19 0.69 9.71
N SER A 218 4.85 0.91 10.96
CA SER A 218 3.48 0.81 11.44
C SER A 218 3.15 1.94 12.40
N VAL A 219 1.85 2.26 12.46
CA VAL A 219 1.27 3.23 13.38
C VAL A 219 0.01 2.66 14.02
N LYS A 220 -0.21 3.00 15.29
CA LYS A 220 -1.34 2.52 16.07
C LYS A 220 -2.43 3.60 16.16
N LYS A 221 -3.69 3.16 16.13
CA LYS A 221 -4.85 4.02 16.40
C LYS A 221 -4.92 4.39 17.89
#